data_e08273753c8c1d1315074bcbfc885222
#
_entry.id   e08273753c8c1d1315074bcbfc885222
#
_cell.length_a   1.000
_cell.length_b   1.000
_cell.length_c   1.000
_cell.angle_alpha   90.00
_cell.angle_beta   90.00
_cell.angle_gamma   90.00
#
_symmetry.space_group_name_H-M   'P 1'
#
loop_
_entity.id
_entity.type
_entity.pdbx_description
1 polymer ?
#
loop_
_entity_poly.entity_id
_entity_poly.type
_entity_poly.pdbx_seq_one_letter_code
_entity_poly.pdbx_strand_id
1 'polypeptide(L)'
;SVSFSDANHMFVANVVNSRYSVYTWLPSLCEYTVDNKDDGDYGTLKFDGKIYNFNIKVDSTKNQYTLTVENPSTQLSFLMRRIVYKSAYCVNCEVCEVDCPTGALSIVPSVKIDRAKCIHCHKCLTSHDLGCISADCVRMIKNMNNNENTKIQGYKTFGFREEWLQEYLVDPEYFWQSNSLGTAQLDGFKAWLKDAEINDAKNQLTKFGELIQQIHIDDVNLTWELILINLSYNSFIV
;
A
#
# COMPACT_ATOMS: atom_id res chain seq x y z
N SER A 1 -8.12 -9.93 -1.83
CA SER A 1 -7.17 -10.00 -0.70
C SER A 1 -5.99 -10.89 -1.04
N VAL A 2 -4.86 -10.63 -0.41
CA VAL A 2 -3.63 -11.40 -0.59
C VAL A 2 -3.13 -11.85 0.78
N SER A 3 -2.72 -13.11 0.91
CA SER A 3 -2.00 -13.63 2.07
C SER A 3 -0.79 -14.44 1.65
N PHE A 4 0.25 -14.45 2.49
CA PHE A 4 1.47 -15.19 2.23
C PHE A 4 1.81 -16.11 3.40
N SER A 5 2.48 -17.21 3.08
CA SER A 5 3.11 -18.12 4.04
C SER A 5 4.45 -18.56 3.50
N ASP A 6 5.47 -18.54 4.35
CA ASP A 6 6.80 -19.09 4.08
C ASP A 6 7.06 -20.18 5.14
N ALA A 7 6.54 -21.36 4.92
CA ALA A 7 6.70 -22.49 5.82
C ALA A 7 7.23 -23.70 5.06
N ASN A 8 8.05 -24.54 5.73
CA ASN A 8 8.56 -25.79 5.18
C ASN A 8 9.29 -25.65 3.83
N HIS A 9 10.10 -24.61 3.68
CA HIS A 9 10.82 -24.31 2.44
C HIS A 9 9.91 -24.05 1.22
N MET A 10 8.69 -23.61 1.45
CA MET A 10 7.74 -23.28 0.41
C MET A 10 7.27 -21.84 0.55
N PHE A 11 7.29 -21.10 -0.54
CA PHE A 11 6.57 -19.83 -0.64
C PHE A 11 5.15 -20.12 -1.13
N VAL A 12 4.15 -19.67 -0.39
CA VAL A 12 2.74 -19.82 -0.76
C VAL A 12 2.05 -18.45 -0.74
N ALA A 13 1.38 -18.12 -1.83
CA ALA A 13 0.54 -16.93 -1.93
C ALA A 13 -0.90 -17.32 -2.26
N ASN A 14 -1.84 -16.90 -1.41
CA ASN A 14 -3.27 -17.03 -1.69
C ASN A 14 -3.84 -15.68 -2.08
N VAL A 15 -4.50 -15.62 -3.22
CA VAL A 15 -5.02 -14.39 -3.81
C VAL A 15 -6.49 -14.54 -4.14
N VAL A 16 -7.31 -13.65 -3.64
CA VAL A 16 -8.76 -13.59 -3.91
C VAL A 16 -9.07 -12.29 -4.64
N ASN A 17 -9.83 -12.38 -5.72
CA ASN A 17 -10.23 -11.25 -6.56
C ASN A 17 -9.00 -10.49 -7.11
N SER A 18 -8.10 -11.19 -7.79
CA SER A 18 -6.98 -10.58 -8.48
C SER A 18 -7.46 -9.75 -9.67
N ARG A 19 -6.88 -8.58 -9.87
CA ARG A 19 -7.17 -7.73 -11.03
C ARG A 19 -6.58 -8.29 -12.31
N TYR A 20 -5.38 -8.85 -12.22
CA TYR A 20 -4.65 -9.47 -13.31
C TYR A 20 -4.27 -10.90 -12.95
N SER A 21 -4.05 -11.73 -13.98
CA SER A 21 -3.37 -13.00 -13.78
C SER A 21 -1.93 -12.77 -13.33
N VAL A 22 -1.41 -13.66 -12.49
CA VAL A 22 0.02 -13.65 -12.12
C VAL A 22 0.93 -13.75 -13.33
N TYR A 23 0.49 -14.45 -14.39
CA TYR A 23 1.21 -14.58 -15.67
C TYR A 23 1.41 -13.26 -16.40
N THR A 24 0.62 -12.23 -16.10
CA THR A 24 0.79 -10.90 -16.67
C THR A 24 2.12 -10.28 -16.24
N TRP A 25 2.52 -10.49 -14.98
CA TRP A 25 3.74 -9.91 -14.42
C TRP A 25 4.92 -10.88 -14.36
N LEU A 26 4.68 -12.19 -14.44
CA LEU A 26 5.72 -13.21 -14.34
C LEU A 26 6.86 -13.05 -15.38
N PRO A 27 6.59 -12.59 -16.63
CA PRO A 27 7.66 -12.32 -17.59
C PRO A 27 8.66 -11.24 -17.16
N SER A 28 8.33 -10.37 -16.22
CA SER A 28 9.26 -9.36 -15.70
C SER A 28 10.25 -9.94 -14.69
N LEU A 29 9.94 -11.09 -14.12
CA LEU A 29 10.77 -11.73 -13.11
C LEU A 29 11.92 -12.52 -13.72
N CYS A 30 11.58 -13.47 -14.60
CA CYS A 30 12.53 -14.42 -15.18
C CYS A 30 11.91 -15.19 -16.35
N GLU A 31 12.73 -15.99 -17.00
CA GLU A 31 12.24 -17.02 -17.92
C GLU A 31 11.46 -18.09 -17.15
N TYR A 32 10.36 -18.56 -17.72
CA TYR A 32 9.54 -19.60 -17.13
C TYR A 32 8.90 -20.51 -18.19
N THR A 33 8.60 -21.74 -17.78
CA THR A 33 7.80 -22.70 -18.52
C THR A 33 6.52 -23.03 -17.76
N VAL A 34 5.45 -23.37 -18.46
CA VAL A 34 4.18 -23.77 -17.85
C VAL A 34 3.62 -24.98 -18.62
N ASP A 35 3.22 -25.99 -17.85
CA ASP A 35 2.46 -27.13 -18.30
C ASP A 35 1.07 -27.08 -17.62
N ASN A 36 0.02 -26.92 -18.42
CA ASN A 36 -1.34 -26.89 -17.94
C ASN A 36 -1.83 -28.32 -17.69
N LYS A 37 -2.38 -28.58 -16.52
CA LYS A 37 -2.99 -29.86 -16.13
C LYS A 37 -4.39 -29.64 -15.59
N ASP A 38 -5.17 -30.69 -15.49
CA ASP A 38 -6.56 -30.61 -15.02
C ASP A 38 -6.67 -30.10 -13.57
N ASP A 39 -5.64 -30.33 -12.73
CA ASP A 39 -5.58 -29.94 -11.34
C ASP A 39 -4.81 -28.63 -11.07
N GLY A 40 -4.34 -27.95 -12.09
CA GLY A 40 -3.63 -26.68 -12.03
C GLY A 40 -2.48 -26.54 -13.01
N ASP A 41 -1.86 -25.39 -13.01
CA ASP A 41 -0.70 -25.10 -13.82
C ASP A 41 0.58 -25.44 -13.05
N TYR A 42 1.48 -26.17 -13.67
CA TYR A 42 2.78 -26.53 -13.12
C TYR A 42 3.87 -25.97 -14.03
N GLY A 43 4.99 -25.58 -13.47
CA GLY A 43 6.06 -25.03 -14.29
C GLY A 43 7.37 -24.82 -13.56
N THR A 44 8.31 -24.24 -14.27
CA THR A 44 9.62 -23.89 -13.71
C THR A 44 9.94 -22.42 -13.92
N LEU A 45 10.63 -21.84 -12.96
CA LEU A 45 11.21 -20.49 -12.98
C LEU A 45 12.72 -20.62 -13.07
N LYS A 46 13.35 -19.96 -14.03
CA LYS A 46 14.81 -19.87 -14.12
C LYS A 46 15.28 -18.54 -13.57
N PHE A 47 15.72 -18.53 -12.33
CA PHE A 47 16.12 -17.33 -11.61
C PHE A 47 17.51 -17.46 -11.01
N ASP A 48 18.39 -16.50 -11.28
CA ASP A 48 19.78 -16.48 -10.80
C ASP A 48 20.54 -17.80 -11.07
N GLY A 49 20.40 -18.30 -12.30
CA GLY A 49 21.05 -19.55 -12.73
C GLY A 49 20.49 -20.84 -12.13
N LYS A 50 19.45 -20.76 -11.30
CA LYS A 50 18.78 -21.89 -10.67
C LYS A 50 17.38 -22.09 -11.25
N ILE A 51 16.90 -23.34 -11.16
CA ILE A 51 15.54 -23.71 -11.57
C ILE A 51 14.72 -23.98 -10.32
N TYR A 52 13.54 -23.38 -10.26
CA TYR A 52 12.58 -23.52 -9.16
C TYR A 52 11.26 -24.05 -9.72
N ASN A 53 10.68 -25.05 -9.07
CA ASN A 53 9.36 -25.52 -9.42
C ASN A 53 8.29 -24.59 -8.83
N PHE A 54 7.24 -24.36 -9.58
CA PHE A 54 6.05 -23.68 -9.08
C PHE A 54 4.79 -24.36 -9.56
N ASN A 55 3.71 -24.12 -8.83
CA ASN A 55 2.37 -24.47 -9.28
C ASN A 55 1.36 -23.36 -8.95
N ILE A 56 0.30 -23.30 -9.77
CA ILE A 56 -0.82 -22.40 -9.57
C ILE A 56 -2.10 -23.20 -9.62
N LYS A 57 -2.84 -23.22 -8.51
CA LYS A 57 -4.16 -23.82 -8.44
C LYS A 57 -5.21 -22.73 -8.44
N VAL A 58 -6.21 -22.84 -9.31
CA VAL A 58 -7.28 -21.86 -9.46
C VAL A 58 -8.59 -22.45 -8.94
N ASP A 59 -9.24 -21.75 -8.01
CA ASP A 59 -10.62 -22.02 -7.59
C ASP A 59 -11.52 -20.96 -8.24
N SER A 60 -12.10 -21.32 -9.37
CA SER A 60 -12.97 -20.42 -10.14
C SER A 60 -14.26 -20.07 -9.38
N THR A 61 -14.71 -20.92 -8.45
CA THR A 61 -15.94 -20.68 -7.68
C THR A 61 -15.77 -19.56 -6.67
N LYS A 62 -14.54 -19.37 -6.15
CA LYS A 62 -14.17 -18.33 -5.19
C LYS A 62 -13.41 -17.17 -5.80
N ASN A 63 -13.18 -17.19 -7.13
CA ASN A 63 -12.29 -16.27 -7.80
C ASN A 63 -10.94 -16.12 -7.06
N GLN A 64 -10.34 -17.27 -6.76
CA GLN A 64 -9.13 -17.40 -5.97
C GLN A 64 -8.09 -18.22 -6.71
N TYR A 65 -6.81 -17.87 -6.55
CA TYR A 65 -5.72 -18.77 -6.89
C TYR A 65 -4.73 -18.91 -5.75
N THR A 66 -4.07 -20.06 -5.72
CA THR A 66 -2.93 -20.34 -4.83
C THR A 66 -1.70 -20.56 -5.68
N LEU A 67 -0.69 -19.72 -5.50
CA LEU A 67 0.63 -19.87 -6.11
C LEU A 67 1.59 -20.45 -5.08
N THR A 68 2.28 -21.52 -5.46
CA THR A 68 3.30 -22.15 -4.62
C THR A 68 4.63 -22.22 -5.36
N VAL A 69 5.74 -21.89 -4.70
CA VAL A 69 7.10 -22.03 -5.23
C VAL A 69 7.92 -22.85 -4.24
N GLU A 70 8.63 -23.87 -4.73
CA GLU A 70 9.42 -24.79 -3.92
C GLU A 70 10.84 -24.25 -3.67
N ASN A 71 11.27 -24.27 -2.41
CA ASN A 71 12.63 -23.89 -1.98
C ASN A 71 13.15 -22.57 -2.59
N PRO A 72 12.35 -21.49 -2.64
CA PRO A 72 12.80 -20.25 -3.27
C PRO A 72 13.94 -19.61 -2.46
N SER A 73 14.84 -18.93 -3.15
CA SER A 73 15.77 -18.02 -2.48
C SER A 73 15.03 -16.85 -1.84
N THR A 74 15.61 -16.20 -0.85
CA THR A 74 15.03 -15.02 -0.19
C THR A 74 14.69 -13.91 -1.21
N GLN A 75 15.58 -13.71 -2.20
CA GLN A 75 15.36 -12.72 -3.25
C GLN A 75 14.21 -13.12 -4.17
N LEU A 76 14.12 -14.40 -4.55
CA LEU A 76 13.00 -14.88 -5.36
C LEU A 76 11.67 -14.73 -4.61
N SER A 77 11.60 -15.11 -3.33
CA SER A 77 10.42 -14.92 -2.48
C SER A 77 10.00 -13.45 -2.40
N PHE A 78 10.96 -12.54 -2.21
CA PHE A 78 10.70 -11.10 -2.20
C PHE A 78 10.08 -10.62 -3.53
N LEU A 79 10.68 -10.97 -4.67
CA LEU A 79 10.19 -10.56 -5.97
C LEU A 79 8.85 -11.21 -6.32
N MET A 80 8.62 -12.47 -5.92
CA MET A 80 7.32 -13.14 -6.08
C MET A 80 6.21 -12.42 -5.31
N ARG A 81 6.48 -11.93 -4.08
CA ARG A 81 5.52 -11.10 -3.34
C ARG A 81 5.15 -9.85 -4.14
N ARG A 82 6.13 -9.18 -4.76
CA ARG A 82 5.91 -8.00 -5.60
C ARG A 82 5.04 -8.31 -6.82
N ILE A 83 5.28 -9.44 -7.50
CA ILE A 83 4.45 -9.90 -8.62
C ILE A 83 3.01 -10.13 -8.19
N VAL A 84 2.83 -10.84 -7.08
CA VAL A 84 1.50 -11.11 -6.54
C VAL A 84 0.77 -9.82 -6.17
N TYR A 85 1.43 -8.87 -5.52
CA TYR A 85 0.84 -7.56 -5.23
C TYR A 85 0.47 -6.79 -6.50
N LYS A 86 1.34 -6.77 -7.53
CA LYS A 86 1.04 -6.13 -8.81
C LYS A 86 -0.14 -6.79 -9.51
N SER A 87 -0.20 -8.12 -9.53
CA SER A 87 -1.32 -8.85 -10.10
C SER A 87 -2.64 -8.52 -9.40
N ALA A 88 -2.62 -8.43 -8.07
CA ALA A 88 -3.82 -8.18 -7.29
C ALA A 88 -4.28 -6.70 -7.33
N TYR A 89 -3.35 -5.74 -7.32
CA TYR A 89 -3.66 -4.36 -6.95
C TYR A 89 -3.12 -3.29 -7.93
N CYS A 90 -2.52 -3.64 -9.06
CA CYS A 90 -2.02 -2.66 -10.02
C CYS A 90 -3.13 -1.71 -10.48
N VAL A 91 -2.92 -0.41 -10.33
CA VAL A 91 -3.88 0.65 -10.70
C VAL A 91 -3.60 1.29 -12.05
N ASN A 92 -2.67 0.74 -12.82
CA ASN A 92 -2.26 1.24 -14.14
C ASN A 92 -1.75 2.69 -14.12
N CYS A 93 -0.97 3.07 -13.12
CA CYS A 93 -0.40 4.42 -12.99
C CYS A 93 0.77 4.71 -13.95
N GLU A 94 1.15 3.77 -14.83
CA GLU A 94 2.19 3.87 -15.87
C GLU A 94 3.62 4.13 -15.38
N VAL A 95 3.85 4.38 -14.09
CA VAL A 95 5.18 4.68 -13.54
C VAL A 95 6.20 3.59 -13.88
N CYS A 96 5.80 2.30 -13.79
CA CYS A 96 6.68 1.19 -14.13
C CYS A 96 7.06 1.14 -15.63
N GLU A 97 6.19 1.66 -16.49
CA GLU A 97 6.46 1.76 -17.94
C GLU A 97 7.53 2.80 -18.22
N VAL A 98 7.38 4.00 -17.60
CA VAL A 98 8.36 5.10 -17.72
C VAL A 98 9.74 4.67 -17.23
N ASP A 99 9.81 3.90 -16.14
CA ASP A 99 11.07 3.44 -15.56
C ASP A 99 11.68 2.21 -16.23
N CYS A 100 11.00 1.61 -17.19
CA CYS A 100 11.54 0.46 -17.89
C CYS A 100 12.69 0.86 -18.81
N PRO A 101 13.95 0.47 -18.52
CA PRO A 101 15.12 0.96 -19.26
C PRO A 101 15.17 0.49 -20.73
N THR A 102 14.42 -0.57 -21.05
CA THR A 102 14.39 -1.16 -22.39
C THR A 102 13.07 -0.92 -23.12
N GLY A 103 12.09 -0.26 -22.47
CA GLY A 103 10.75 -0.11 -23.02
C GLY A 103 10.03 -1.47 -23.25
N ALA A 104 10.38 -2.49 -22.47
CA ALA A 104 9.78 -3.81 -22.55
C ALA A 104 8.37 -3.88 -21.97
N LEU A 105 8.03 -2.94 -21.06
CA LEU A 105 6.76 -2.92 -20.34
C LEU A 105 5.83 -1.85 -20.93
N SER A 106 4.59 -2.21 -21.19
CA SER A 106 3.48 -1.30 -21.49
C SER A 106 2.33 -1.57 -20.52
N ILE A 107 1.72 -0.51 -20.01
CA ILE A 107 0.64 -0.59 -19.02
C ILE A 107 -0.74 -0.34 -19.66
N VAL A 108 -0.82 0.56 -20.62
CA VAL A 108 -2.08 0.97 -21.25
C VAL A 108 -2.09 0.53 -22.73
N PRO A 109 -3.18 -0.02 -23.26
CA PRO A 109 -4.51 -0.26 -22.64
C PRO A 109 -4.55 -1.49 -21.71
N SER A 110 -3.53 -2.31 -21.69
CA SER A 110 -3.39 -3.48 -20.81
C SER A 110 -1.92 -3.75 -20.54
N VAL A 111 -1.62 -4.29 -19.36
CA VAL A 111 -0.25 -4.64 -18.98
C VAL A 111 0.28 -5.71 -19.95
N LYS A 112 1.37 -5.39 -20.63
CA LYS A 112 2.09 -6.28 -21.55
C LYS A 112 3.59 -6.17 -21.32
N ILE A 113 4.28 -7.30 -21.36
CA ILE A 113 5.74 -7.36 -21.24
C ILE A 113 6.29 -8.04 -22.47
N ASP A 114 7.07 -7.30 -23.25
CA ASP A 114 7.81 -7.81 -24.39
C ASP A 114 9.01 -8.63 -23.88
N ARG A 115 8.89 -9.97 -23.98
CA ARG A 115 9.92 -10.89 -23.49
C ARG A 115 11.25 -10.77 -24.23
N ALA A 116 11.23 -10.31 -25.49
CA ALA A 116 12.45 -10.13 -26.28
C ALA A 116 13.24 -8.88 -25.84
N LYS A 117 12.56 -7.88 -25.29
CA LYS A 117 13.18 -6.65 -24.78
C LYS A 117 13.46 -6.69 -23.29
N CYS A 118 12.76 -7.55 -22.53
CA CYS A 118 12.90 -7.60 -21.07
C CYS A 118 14.25 -8.22 -20.67
N ILE A 119 15.07 -7.46 -19.97
CA ILE A 119 16.37 -7.89 -19.46
C ILE A 119 16.32 -8.36 -17.99
N HIS A 120 15.13 -8.56 -17.44
CA HIS A 120 14.90 -8.98 -16.05
C HIS A 120 15.65 -8.15 -15.00
N CYS A 121 15.74 -6.82 -15.22
CA CYS A 121 16.39 -5.90 -14.28
C CYS A 121 15.58 -5.64 -13.00
N HIS A 122 14.36 -6.11 -12.93
CA HIS A 122 13.41 -6.02 -11.83
C HIS A 122 13.04 -4.58 -11.38
N LYS A 123 13.43 -3.53 -12.10
CA LYS A 123 13.07 -2.15 -11.75
C LYS A 123 11.57 -1.98 -11.60
N CYS A 124 10.77 -2.53 -12.54
CA CYS A 124 9.31 -2.51 -12.46
C CYS A 124 8.72 -3.22 -11.23
N LEU A 125 9.49 -4.06 -10.55
CA LEU A 125 9.09 -4.77 -9.33
C LEU A 125 9.60 -4.11 -8.06
N THR A 126 10.70 -3.35 -8.12
CA THR A 126 11.40 -2.86 -6.93
C THR A 126 11.38 -1.33 -6.77
N SER A 127 11.34 -0.56 -7.87
CA SER A 127 11.57 0.88 -7.81
C SER A 127 10.36 1.71 -7.36
N HIS A 128 9.16 1.13 -7.33
CA HIS A 128 7.95 1.89 -6.99
C HIS A 128 7.09 1.21 -5.96
N ASP A 129 7.48 1.31 -4.72
CA ASP A 129 6.55 1.17 -3.60
C ASP A 129 5.42 2.22 -3.74
N LEU A 130 5.71 3.38 -4.29
CA LEU A 130 4.76 4.48 -4.50
C LEU A 130 3.65 4.16 -5.50
N GLY A 131 3.93 3.54 -6.65
CA GLY A 131 2.90 3.16 -7.65
C GLY A 131 2.01 2.01 -7.19
N CYS A 132 2.47 1.19 -6.24
CA CYS A 132 1.74 0.08 -5.63
C CYS A 132 1.40 0.34 -4.16
N ILE A 133 1.52 1.55 -3.66
CA ILE A 133 1.05 2.04 -2.35
C ILE A 133 -0.40 1.62 -2.11
N SER A 134 -1.22 1.61 -3.17
CA SER A 134 -2.58 1.09 -3.09
C SER A 134 -2.66 -0.33 -2.50
N ALA A 135 -1.64 -1.15 -2.59
CA ALA A 135 -1.66 -2.49 -1.99
C ALA A 135 -1.68 -2.42 -0.46
N ASP A 136 -0.84 -1.56 0.13
CA ASP A 136 -0.81 -1.39 1.59
C ASP A 136 -1.95 -0.46 2.06
N CYS A 137 -2.29 0.57 1.31
CA CYS A 137 -3.48 1.39 1.58
C CYS A 137 -4.78 0.57 1.50
N VAL A 138 -4.95 -0.28 0.48
CA VAL A 138 -6.12 -1.19 0.40
C VAL A 138 -6.12 -2.23 1.53
N ARG A 139 -4.94 -2.64 2.00
CA ARG A 139 -4.81 -3.52 3.17
C ARG A 139 -5.19 -2.80 4.46
N MET A 140 -4.78 -1.55 4.62
CA MET A 140 -5.21 -0.69 5.74
C MET A 140 -6.73 -0.45 5.70
N ILE A 141 -7.29 -0.07 4.57
CA ILE A 141 -8.73 0.12 4.38
C ILE A 141 -9.53 -1.15 4.71
N LYS A 142 -9.05 -2.35 4.35
CA LYS A 142 -9.73 -3.61 4.70
C LYS A 142 -9.64 -3.94 6.18
N ASN A 143 -8.51 -3.64 6.83
CA ASN A 143 -8.37 -3.83 8.27
C ASN A 143 -9.23 -2.82 9.04
N MET A 144 -9.46 -1.63 8.49
CA MET A 144 -10.36 -0.62 9.04
C MET A 144 -11.84 -0.98 8.85
N ASN A 145 -12.23 -1.54 7.69
CA ASN A 145 -13.61 -2.00 7.45
C ASN A 145 -14.03 -3.21 8.28
N ASN A 146 -13.08 -3.95 8.84
CA ASN A 146 -13.36 -5.03 9.80
C ASN A 146 -13.50 -4.53 11.25
N ASN A 147 -13.13 -3.28 11.52
CA ASN A 147 -13.40 -2.59 12.78
C ASN A 147 -14.45 -1.51 12.51
N GLU A 148 -15.70 -1.88 12.70
CA GLU A 148 -16.93 -1.08 12.84
C GLU A 148 -16.85 0.42 12.49
N ASN A 149 -17.70 0.85 11.50
CA ASN A 149 -18.25 2.21 11.38
C ASN A 149 -17.26 3.38 11.48
N THR A 150 -16.20 3.40 10.71
CA THR A 150 -15.47 4.63 10.46
C THR A 150 -16.31 5.51 9.53
N LYS A 151 -17.26 6.20 10.14
CA LYS A 151 -18.10 7.18 9.49
C LYS A 151 -17.24 8.43 9.25
N ILE A 152 -17.23 8.93 8.01
CA ILE A 152 -16.86 10.31 7.65
C ILE A 152 -17.47 11.35 8.64
N GLN A 153 -18.44 10.95 9.42
CA GLN A 153 -19.10 11.70 10.50
C GLN A 153 -18.19 12.11 11.67
N GLY A 154 -16.99 11.56 11.81
CA GLY A 154 -16.05 11.93 12.91
C GLY A 154 -15.63 13.40 12.85
N TYR A 155 -15.53 13.99 11.66
CA TYR A 155 -15.12 15.37 11.46
C TYR A 155 -16.29 16.37 11.51
N LYS A 156 -17.54 15.91 11.71
CA LYS A 156 -18.72 16.76 11.89
C LYS A 156 -18.93 17.80 10.78
N THR A 157 -18.50 17.55 9.56
CA THR A 157 -18.53 18.49 8.41
C THR A 157 -17.56 19.68 8.52
N PHE A 158 -16.65 19.69 9.48
CA PHE A 158 -15.67 20.76 9.62
C PHE A 158 -14.31 20.33 9.04
N GLY A 159 -13.75 21.19 8.19
CA GLY A 159 -12.35 21.04 7.74
C GLY A 159 -11.36 21.33 8.85
N PHE A 160 -10.13 20.81 8.72
CA PHE A 160 -9.02 21.15 9.58
C PHE A 160 -8.61 22.62 9.26
N ARG A 161 -8.64 23.50 10.25
CA ARG A 161 -8.42 24.94 10.06
C ARG A 161 -7.15 25.40 10.75
N GLU A 162 -6.44 26.30 10.07
CA GLU A 162 -5.19 26.86 10.57
C GLU A 162 -5.39 27.63 11.86
N GLU A 163 -6.46 28.45 11.97
CA GLU A 163 -6.72 29.24 13.16
C GLU A 163 -6.91 28.37 14.40
N TRP A 164 -7.55 27.20 14.24
CA TRP A 164 -7.75 26.25 15.35
C TRP A 164 -6.45 25.56 15.76
N LEU A 165 -5.64 25.20 14.76
CA LEU A 165 -4.34 24.59 15.01
C LEU A 165 -3.40 25.57 15.70
N GLN A 166 -3.36 26.82 15.23
CA GLN A 166 -2.54 27.88 15.83
C GLN A 166 -2.94 28.13 17.28
N GLU A 167 -4.24 28.32 17.58
CA GLU A 167 -4.75 28.50 18.94
C GLU A 167 -4.35 27.32 19.85
N TYR A 168 -4.46 26.10 19.33
CA TYR A 168 -4.11 24.88 20.05
C TYR A 168 -2.61 24.76 20.33
N LEU A 169 -1.75 25.01 19.33
CA LEU A 169 -0.30 24.83 19.45
C LEU A 169 0.37 25.87 20.36
N VAL A 170 -0.26 27.01 20.63
CA VAL A 170 0.24 28.02 21.57
C VAL A 170 0.27 27.45 22.99
N ASP A 171 -0.82 26.84 23.46
CA ASP A 171 -0.92 26.21 24.77
C ASP A 171 -1.92 25.05 24.71
N PRO A 172 -1.46 23.83 24.40
CA PRO A 172 -2.34 22.67 24.26
C PRO A 172 -3.11 22.30 25.52
N GLU A 173 -2.56 22.53 26.72
CA GLU A 173 -3.23 22.21 27.97
C GLU A 173 -4.34 23.20 28.26
N TYR A 174 -4.08 24.49 28.09
CA TYR A 174 -5.06 25.55 28.30
C TYR A 174 -6.19 25.48 27.28
N PHE A 175 -5.89 25.14 26.02
CA PHE A 175 -6.90 25.03 24.97
C PHE A 175 -8.06 24.09 25.34
N TRP A 176 -7.79 22.98 25.99
CA TRP A 176 -8.84 22.05 26.41
C TRP A 176 -9.73 22.62 27.56
N GLN A 177 -9.26 23.61 28.30
CA GLN A 177 -10.00 24.26 29.35
C GLN A 177 -10.82 25.45 28.83
N SER A 178 -10.26 26.20 27.87
CA SER A 178 -10.88 27.40 27.32
C SER A 178 -10.42 27.57 25.86
N ASN A 179 -11.37 27.52 24.92
CA ASN A 179 -11.14 27.71 23.50
C ASN A 179 -12.33 28.43 22.86
N SER A 180 -12.14 28.89 21.62
CA SER A 180 -13.15 29.61 20.83
C SER A 180 -14.18 28.72 20.11
N LEU A 181 -14.04 27.39 20.21
CA LEU A 181 -14.78 26.42 19.42
C LEU A 181 -16.11 26.01 20.06
N GLY A 182 -17.14 25.86 19.24
CA GLY A 182 -18.36 25.17 19.66
C GLY A 182 -18.16 23.66 19.81
N THR A 183 -19.01 22.99 20.57
CA THR A 183 -18.88 21.55 20.89
C THR A 183 -18.66 20.67 19.66
N ALA A 184 -19.43 20.89 18.57
CA ALA A 184 -19.32 20.10 17.36
C ALA A 184 -18.01 20.39 16.60
N GLN A 185 -17.52 21.62 16.64
CA GLN A 185 -16.23 22.00 16.05
C GLN A 185 -15.06 21.37 16.84
N LEU A 186 -15.18 21.39 18.17
CA LEU A 186 -14.18 20.77 19.06
C LEU A 186 -14.08 19.25 18.84
N ASP A 187 -15.22 18.56 18.67
CA ASP A 187 -15.23 17.14 18.36
C ASP A 187 -14.56 16.86 17.02
N GLY A 188 -14.88 17.66 15.99
CA GLY A 188 -14.23 17.55 14.66
C GLY A 188 -12.73 17.83 14.73
N PHE A 189 -12.33 18.86 15.48
CA PHE A 189 -10.92 19.20 15.65
C PHE A 189 -10.13 18.11 16.38
N LYS A 190 -10.68 17.48 17.42
CA LYS A 190 -10.07 16.31 18.08
C LYS A 190 -9.85 15.15 17.12
N ALA A 191 -10.82 14.89 16.22
CA ALA A 191 -10.66 13.85 15.22
C ALA A 191 -9.52 14.16 14.26
N TRP A 192 -9.40 15.42 13.80
CA TRP A 192 -8.31 15.86 12.94
C TRP A 192 -6.95 15.73 13.61
N LEU A 193 -6.80 16.20 14.85
CA LEU A 193 -5.54 16.11 15.61
C LEU A 193 -5.10 14.66 15.82
N LYS A 194 -6.05 13.76 16.05
CA LYS A 194 -5.78 12.34 16.22
C LYS A 194 -5.35 11.68 14.92
N ASP A 195 -6.05 11.95 13.82
CA ASP A 195 -5.75 11.33 12.52
C ASP A 195 -4.46 11.88 11.91
N ALA A 196 -4.13 13.16 12.22
CA ALA A 196 -2.83 13.74 11.91
C ALA A 196 -1.70 13.26 12.83
N GLU A 197 -1.99 12.39 13.82
CA GLU A 197 -1.06 11.95 14.87
C GLU A 197 -0.43 13.07 15.70
N ILE A 198 -1.04 14.26 15.70
CA ILE A 198 -0.61 15.36 16.54
C ILE A 198 -0.93 15.03 18.01
N ASN A 199 -2.10 14.40 18.24
CA ASN A 199 -2.52 13.96 19.56
C ASN A 199 -2.71 12.45 19.66
N ASP A 200 -2.51 11.94 20.86
CA ASP A 200 -2.86 10.57 21.23
C ASP A 200 -4.37 10.42 21.56
N ALA A 201 -4.78 9.21 21.93
CA ALA A 201 -6.16 8.91 22.32
C ALA A 201 -6.62 9.65 23.60
N LYS A 202 -5.71 10.24 24.37
CA LYS A 202 -5.99 11.00 25.58
C LYS A 202 -5.96 12.51 25.33
N ASN A 203 -5.89 12.96 24.09
CA ASN A 203 -5.71 14.33 23.65
C ASN A 203 -4.41 15.00 24.16
N GLN A 204 -3.36 14.22 24.35
CA GLN A 204 -2.03 14.73 24.67
C GLN A 204 -1.16 14.75 23.42
N LEU A 205 -0.26 15.73 23.34
CA LEU A 205 0.68 15.81 22.23
C LEU A 205 1.52 14.53 22.13
N THR A 206 1.62 14.02 20.91
CA THR A 206 2.58 12.97 20.56
C THR A 206 3.96 13.59 20.32
N LYS A 207 5.00 12.75 20.12
CA LYS A 207 6.32 13.25 19.69
C LYS A 207 6.25 14.00 18.35
N PHE A 208 5.34 13.58 17.46
CA PHE A 208 5.10 14.30 16.22
C PHE A 208 4.39 15.63 16.48
N GLY A 209 3.42 15.66 17.38
CA GLY A 209 2.75 16.88 17.80
C GLY A 209 3.70 17.90 18.42
N GLU A 210 4.65 17.47 19.26
CA GLU A 210 5.72 18.32 19.80
C GLU A 210 6.61 18.91 18.71
N LEU A 211 6.95 18.10 17.68
CA LEU A 211 7.70 18.57 16.52
C LEU A 211 6.90 19.60 15.71
N ILE A 212 5.63 19.33 15.45
CA ILE A 212 4.72 20.26 14.77
C ILE A 212 4.63 21.58 15.53
N GLN A 213 4.51 21.56 16.85
CA GLN A 213 4.48 22.76 17.68
C GLN A 213 5.75 23.61 17.51
N GLN A 214 6.91 22.99 17.44
CA GLN A 214 8.19 23.70 17.24
C GLN A 214 8.29 24.29 15.82
N ILE A 215 7.98 23.51 14.79
CA ILE A 215 8.09 23.93 13.40
C ILE A 215 7.08 25.02 13.06
N HIS A 216 5.88 24.97 13.61
CA HIS A 216 4.80 25.91 13.31
C HIS A 216 5.16 27.38 13.59
N ILE A 217 6.04 27.61 14.56
CA ILE A 217 6.52 28.96 14.90
C ILE A 217 7.36 29.54 13.76
N ASP A 218 8.17 28.71 13.10
CA ASP A 218 9.15 29.12 12.10
C ASP A 218 8.66 28.95 10.66
N ASP A 219 7.89 27.90 10.39
CA ASP A 219 7.43 27.55 9.03
C ASP A 219 6.04 26.87 9.05
N VAL A 220 5.02 27.70 8.85
CA VAL A 220 3.62 27.26 8.76
C VAL A 220 3.39 26.34 7.53
N ASN A 221 4.07 26.59 6.41
CA ASN A 221 3.89 25.79 5.20
C ASN A 221 4.43 24.38 5.41
N LEU A 222 5.64 24.26 5.94
CA LEU A 222 6.23 22.96 6.28
C LEU A 222 5.37 22.20 7.29
N THR A 223 4.78 22.89 8.26
CA THR A 223 3.82 22.31 9.20
C THR A 223 2.67 21.64 8.48
N TRP A 224 2.03 22.33 7.54
CA TRP A 224 0.90 21.78 6.78
C TRP A 224 1.30 20.65 5.83
N GLU A 225 2.48 20.70 5.24
CA GLU A 225 3.02 19.61 4.42
C GLU A 225 3.19 18.33 5.23
N LEU A 226 3.78 18.43 6.42
CA LEU A 226 3.96 17.29 7.33
C LEU A 226 2.62 16.72 7.84
N ILE A 227 1.68 17.60 8.20
CA ILE A 227 0.33 17.20 8.60
C ILE A 227 -0.39 16.49 7.44
N LEU A 228 -0.30 17.04 6.23
CA LEU A 228 -0.92 16.45 5.04
C LEU A 228 -0.36 15.05 4.73
N ILE A 229 0.96 14.88 4.86
CA ILE A 229 1.62 13.59 4.72
C ILE A 229 1.02 12.59 5.71
N ASN A 230 0.95 12.92 7.01
CA ASN A 230 0.38 12.01 8.01
C ASN A 230 -1.11 11.73 7.76
N LEU A 231 -1.90 12.74 7.43
CA LEU A 231 -3.30 12.55 7.09
C LEU A 231 -3.49 11.65 5.87
N SER A 232 -2.61 11.72 4.86
CA SER A 232 -2.68 10.86 3.68
C SER A 232 -2.48 9.37 4.00
N TYR A 233 -1.80 9.07 5.10
CA TYR A 233 -1.61 7.69 5.60
C TYR A 233 -2.72 7.23 6.54
N ASN A 234 -3.28 8.13 7.34
CA ASN A 234 -4.13 7.80 8.48
C ASN A 234 -5.58 8.21 8.30
N SER A 235 -5.89 9.17 7.42
CA SER A 235 -7.24 9.68 7.19
C SER A 235 -7.91 9.07 5.95
N PHE A 236 -9.24 8.94 6.01
CA PHE A 236 -10.08 8.51 4.88
C PHE A 236 -10.37 9.63 3.86
N ILE A 237 -10.00 10.86 4.13
CA ILE A 237 -10.48 12.05 3.40
C ILE A 237 -9.41 12.61 2.45
N VAL A 238 -8.18 12.17 2.56
CA VAL A 238 -7.06 12.65 1.72
C VAL A 238 -6.72 11.67 0.62
#